data_01c8d95cad1ccd9c4efc7f94fbdde4c8
#
_entry.id   01c8d95cad1ccd9c4efc7f94fbdde4c8
#
_cell.length_a   1.000
_cell.length_b   1.000
_cell.length_c   1.000
_cell.angle_alpha   90.00
_cell.angle_beta   90.00
_cell.angle_gamma   90.00
#
_symmetry.space_group_name_H-M   'P 1'
#
loop_
_entity.id
_entity.type
_entity.pdbx_description
1 polymer ?
#
loop_
_entity_poly.entity_id
_entity_poly.type
_entity_poly.pdbx_seq_one_letter_code
_entity_poly.pdbx_strand_id
1 'polypeptide(L)'
;MNLKSANSEHILKIQNEFPAFKFDLFTAGESEFVSCIACWIEDSESLSENWNAIQNIIALLYKTEKKFARWNVYIAFFCKEKINRPLRLTIENDKFTARKFVFDSCTEEQFSKEKSFAIKRLNYEIFEVDLEVAKNYGSIIQYKSTPIVSNIKNYSKETIEGKLEIVKKLLLENDTNENKES
;
A
#
# COMPACT_ATOMS: atom_id res chain seq x y z
N MET A 1 -7.48 -7.65 -3.03
CA MET A 1 -7.25 -7.39 -1.59
C MET A 1 -7.61 -5.93 -1.36
N ASN A 2 -8.39 -5.58 -0.34
CA ASN A 2 -8.84 -4.20 -0.11
C ASN A 2 -8.71 -3.85 1.37
N LEU A 3 -8.31 -2.61 1.67
CA LEU A 3 -8.29 -2.06 3.01
C LEU A 3 -9.70 -1.89 3.55
N LYS A 4 -9.84 -2.17 4.84
CA LYS A 4 -11.06 -1.96 5.62
C LYS A 4 -10.69 -1.21 6.90
N SER A 5 -11.61 -0.39 7.42
CA SER A 5 -11.43 0.24 8.73
C SER A 5 -11.34 -0.82 9.81
N ALA A 6 -10.38 -0.67 10.71
CA ALA A 6 -10.15 -1.53 11.85
C ALA A 6 -10.06 -0.70 13.13
N ASN A 7 -10.27 -1.34 14.27
CA ASN A 7 -10.10 -0.74 15.58
C ASN A 7 -8.97 -1.47 16.32
N SER A 8 -8.15 -0.72 17.04
CA SER A 8 -7.05 -1.28 17.83
C SER A 8 -6.79 -0.43 19.06
N GLU A 9 -6.52 -1.06 20.18
CA GLU A 9 -6.09 -0.36 21.40
C GLU A 9 -4.78 0.42 21.18
N HIS A 10 -3.95 -0.04 20.25
CA HIS A 10 -2.71 0.66 19.90
C HIS A 10 -3.01 2.05 19.31
N ILE A 11 -4.06 2.17 18.49
CA ILE A 11 -4.45 3.47 17.91
C ILE A 11 -4.96 4.42 18.99
N LEU A 12 -5.69 3.93 19.97
CA LEU A 12 -6.13 4.77 21.11
C LEU A 12 -4.92 5.28 21.91
N LYS A 13 -3.89 4.46 22.10
CA LYS A 13 -2.65 4.90 22.78
C LYS A 13 -1.91 5.96 21.96
N ILE A 14 -1.79 5.77 20.62
CA ILE A 14 -1.17 6.75 19.73
C ILE A 14 -1.97 8.07 19.75
N GLN A 15 -3.30 7.99 19.72
CA GLN A 15 -4.18 9.15 19.79
C GLN A 15 -3.97 9.96 21.10
N ASN A 16 -3.72 9.30 22.21
CA ASN A 16 -3.48 9.95 23.49
C ASN A 16 -2.13 10.70 23.53
N GLU A 17 -1.11 10.20 22.82
CA GLU A 17 0.19 10.88 22.69
C GLU A 17 0.10 12.13 21.80
N PHE A 18 -0.84 12.15 20.84
CA PHE A 18 -1.02 13.25 19.91
C PHE A 18 -2.49 13.69 19.86
N PRO A 19 -3.00 14.34 20.91
CA PRO A 19 -4.42 14.70 21.01
C PRO A 19 -4.87 15.73 19.97
N ALA A 20 -3.95 16.49 19.38
CA ALA A 20 -4.23 17.48 18.35
C ALA A 20 -4.46 16.85 16.95
N PHE A 21 -4.07 15.59 16.76
CA PHE A 21 -4.19 14.88 15.49
C PHE A 21 -5.23 13.78 15.63
N LYS A 22 -5.74 13.31 14.48
CA LYS A 22 -6.64 12.17 14.45
C LYS A 22 -5.97 11.00 13.76
N PHE A 23 -6.21 9.79 14.27
CA PHE A 23 -5.64 8.56 13.74
C PHE A 23 -6.74 7.56 13.40
N ASP A 24 -6.60 6.91 12.24
CA ASP A 24 -7.43 5.79 11.81
C ASP A 24 -6.54 4.61 11.40
N LEU A 25 -7.01 3.39 11.68
CA LEU A 25 -6.36 2.17 11.24
C LEU A 25 -7.15 1.53 10.11
N PHE A 26 -6.43 1.13 9.07
CA PHE A 26 -6.95 0.33 7.97
C PHE A 26 -6.12 -0.93 7.81
N THR A 27 -6.78 -2.06 7.63
CA THR A 27 -6.11 -3.35 7.47
C THR A 27 -6.65 -4.10 6.27
N ALA A 28 -5.83 -4.99 5.70
CA ALA A 28 -6.22 -5.85 4.60
C ALA A 28 -5.56 -7.22 4.69
N GLY A 29 -6.25 -8.22 4.13
CA GLY A 29 -5.79 -9.60 4.09
C GLY A 29 -6.06 -10.38 5.36
N GLU A 30 -5.73 -11.67 5.33
CA GLU A 30 -5.84 -12.52 6.48
C GLU A 30 -4.86 -12.08 7.57
N SER A 31 -5.35 -12.03 8.82
CA SER A 31 -4.57 -11.62 9.99
C SER A 31 -3.85 -10.28 9.79
N GLU A 32 -4.55 -9.30 9.17
CA GLU A 32 -4.04 -7.94 9.02
C GLU A 32 -2.67 -7.89 8.33
N PHE A 33 -2.54 -8.67 7.24
CA PHE A 33 -1.28 -8.77 6.50
C PHE A 33 -0.72 -7.43 6.06
N VAL A 34 -1.60 -6.48 5.71
CA VAL A 34 -1.27 -5.07 5.45
C VAL A 34 -1.97 -4.21 6.47
N SER A 35 -1.23 -3.30 7.09
CA SER A 35 -1.75 -2.29 8.01
C SER A 35 -1.36 -0.89 7.54
N CYS A 36 -2.30 0.03 7.54
CA CYS A 36 -2.06 1.43 7.25
C CYS A 36 -2.63 2.31 8.36
N ILE A 37 -1.79 3.13 8.97
CA ILE A 37 -2.18 4.12 9.97
C ILE A 37 -2.26 5.47 9.28
N ALA A 38 -3.48 6.01 9.17
CA ALA A 38 -3.72 7.36 8.67
C ALA A 38 -3.62 8.36 9.81
N CYS A 39 -2.93 9.47 9.57
CA CYS A 39 -2.82 10.60 10.46
C CYS A 39 -3.36 11.84 9.75
N TRP A 40 -4.34 12.51 10.35
CA TRP A 40 -5.01 13.70 9.82
C TRP A 40 -4.47 14.94 10.51
N ILE A 41 -3.92 15.87 9.72
CA ILE A 41 -3.19 17.05 10.17
C ILE A 41 -3.72 18.27 9.42
N GLU A 42 -3.99 19.37 10.14
CA GLU A 42 -4.58 20.57 9.55
C GLU A 42 -3.57 21.33 8.68
N ASP A 43 -2.36 21.52 9.14
CA ASP A 43 -1.37 22.42 8.56
C ASP A 43 0.00 21.74 8.32
N SER A 44 0.78 22.38 7.45
CA SER A 44 2.09 21.88 7.01
C SER A 44 3.18 22.00 8.08
N GLU A 45 3.08 22.98 8.97
CA GLU A 45 4.03 23.20 10.08
C GLU A 45 3.89 22.08 11.10
N SER A 46 2.66 21.78 11.53
CA SER A 46 2.37 20.66 12.42
C SER A 46 2.86 19.34 11.86
N LEU A 47 2.71 19.09 10.54
CA LEU A 47 3.27 17.90 9.91
C LEU A 47 4.80 17.92 9.99
N SER A 48 5.44 19.03 9.62
CA SER A 48 6.90 19.17 9.63
C SER A 48 7.52 18.89 10.98
N GLU A 49 6.89 19.36 12.04
CA GLU A 49 7.39 19.23 13.42
C GLU A 49 7.16 17.82 13.99
N ASN A 50 6.05 17.18 13.62
CA ASN A 50 5.58 16.00 14.34
C ASN A 50 5.73 14.67 13.59
N TRP A 51 5.92 14.65 12.26
CA TRP A 51 5.95 13.39 11.49
C TRP A 51 6.95 12.36 12.03
N ASN A 52 8.13 12.81 12.47
CA ASN A 52 9.17 11.93 13.01
C ASN A 52 8.78 11.38 14.40
N ALA A 53 8.24 12.21 15.27
CA ALA A 53 7.73 11.77 16.58
C ALA A 53 6.56 10.77 16.42
N ILE A 54 5.65 11.04 15.50
CA ILE A 54 4.53 10.15 15.17
C ILE A 54 5.02 8.77 14.72
N GLN A 55 5.98 8.71 13.79
CA GLN A 55 6.52 7.41 13.35
C GLN A 55 7.21 6.65 14.49
N ASN A 56 7.93 7.35 15.37
CA ASN A 56 8.63 6.74 16.51
C ASN A 56 7.62 6.14 17.51
N ILE A 57 6.54 6.85 17.80
CA ILE A 57 5.46 6.35 18.68
C ILE A 57 4.72 5.18 18.01
N ILE A 58 4.46 5.25 16.72
CA ILE A 58 3.88 4.11 15.97
C ILE A 58 4.81 2.90 16.07
N ALA A 59 6.14 3.07 15.87
CA ALA A 59 7.12 2.00 16.02
C ALA A 59 7.11 1.34 17.40
N LEU A 60 6.92 2.16 18.43
CA LEU A 60 6.91 1.71 19.82
C LEU A 60 5.60 0.98 20.18
N LEU A 61 4.46 1.58 19.83
CA LEU A 61 3.16 1.16 20.32
C LEU A 61 2.42 0.21 19.37
N TYR A 62 2.55 0.37 18.06
CA TYR A 62 1.83 -0.48 17.10
C TYR A 62 2.56 -1.81 16.89
N LYS A 63 1.88 -2.90 17.20
CA LYS A 63 2.39 -4.27 17.01
C LYS A 63 1.40 -5.05 16.16
N THR A 64 1.89 -5.63 15.08
CA THR A 64 1.13 -6.58 14.28
C THR A 64 1.13 -7.96 14.94
N GLU A 65 0.04 -8.70 14.84
CA GLU A 65 -0.08 -10.03 15.42
C GLU A 65 0.95 -11.02 14.85
N LYS A 66 1.20 -10.94 13.55
CA LYS A 66 2.14 -11.83 12.87
C LYS A 66 3.45 -11.13 12.52
N LYS A 67 4.57 -11.81 12.75
CA LYS A 67 5.92 -11.30 12.48
C LYS A 67 6.12 -10.82 11.03
N PHE A 68 5.56 -11.52 10.05
CA PHE A 68 5.72 -11.16 8.64
C PHE A 68 4.88 -9.92 8.24
N ALA A 69 3.80 -9.60 8.96
CA ALA A 69 3.01 -8.41 8.73
C ALA A 69 3.75 -7.11 9.09
N ARG A 70 4.82 -7.18 9.90
CA ARG A 70 5.63 -6.02 10.27
C ARG A 70 6.25 -5.28 9.07
N TRP A 71 6.49 -5.99 7.98
CA TRP A 71 7.07 -5.41 6.77
C TRP A 71 6.05 -4.69 5.88
N ASN A 72 4.76 -4.85 6.18
CA ASN A 72 3.65 -4.31 5.42
C ASN A 72 2.88 -3.26 6.23
N VAL A 73 3.59 -2.49 7.04
CA VAL A 73 3.03 -1.34 7.76
C VAL A 73 3.29 -0.08 6.96
N TYR A 74 2.24 0.72 6.82
CA TYR A 74 2.26 2.01 6.14
C TYR A 74 1.79 3.10 7.08
N ILE A 75 2.32 4.31 6.92
CA ILE A 75 1.84 5.52 7.58
C ILE A 75 1.42 6.49 6.48
N ALA A 76 0.21 7.01 6.56
CA ALA A 76 -0.33 7.96 5.60
C ALA A 76 -0.66 9.27 6.30
N PHE A 77 -0.01 10.35 5.92
CA PHE A 77 -0.28 11.68 6.40
C PHE A 77 -1.24 12.38 5.44
N PHE A 78 -2.40 12.78 5.91
CA PHE A 78 -3.37 13.60 5.19
C PHE A 78 -3.31 15.02 5.75
N CYS A 79 -2.95 15.99 4.91
CA CYS A 79 -2.79 17.39 5.30
C CYS A 79 -3.71 18.28 4.46
N LYS A 80 -4.41 19.24 5.10
CA LYS A 80 -5.23 20.21 4.37
C LYS A 80 -4.38 21.16 3.56
N GLU A 81 -3.25 21.59 4.11
CA GLU A 81 -2.34 22.48 3.41
C GLU A 81 -1.44 21.76 2.41
N LYS A 82 -0.93 22.57 1.50
CA LYS A 82 0.08 22.10 0.53
C LYS A 82 1.42 21.90 1.20
N ILE A 83 2.01 20.73 1.00
CA ILE A 83 3.33 20.39 1.53
C ILE A 83 4.40 20.71 0.48
N ASN A 84 5.49 21.36 0.90
CA ASN A 84 6.61 21.60 0.03
C ASN A 84 7.31 20.29 -0.38
N ARG A 85 7.86 20.27 -1.58
CA ARG A 85 8.49 19.06 -2.15
C ARG A 85 9.63 18.50 -1.29
N PRO A 86 10.56 19.31 -0.74
CA PRO A 86 11.62 18.80 0.12
C PRO A 86 11.11 18.03 1.33
N LEU A 87 10.15 18.57 2.08
CA LEU A 87 9.55 17.91 3.25
C LEU A 87 8.85 16.60 2.85
N ARG A 88 8.06 16.62 1.77
CA ARG A 88 7.41 15.41 1.25
C ARG A 88 8.43 14.32 0.96
N LEU A 89 9.49 14.63 0.20
CA LEU A 89 10.54 13.68 -0.13
C LEU A 89 11.29 13.18 1.10
N THR A 90 11.51 14.04 2.11
CA THR A 90 12.11 13.63 3.37
C THR A 90 11.27 12.58 4.08
N ILE A 91 9.96 12.80 4.17
CA ILE A 91 9.02 11.87 4.82
C ILE A 91 8.90 10.55 4.04
N GLU A 92 8.66 10.62 2.74
CA GLU A 92 8.38 9.44 1.91
C GLU A 92 9.62 8.57 1.67
N ASN A 93 10.82 9.17 1.65
CA ASN A 93 12.08 8.44 1.49
C ASN A 93 12.61 7.86 2.81
N ASP A 94 12.14 8.33 3.96
CA ASP A 94 12.47 7.71 5.23
C ASP A 94 11.86 6.31 5.31
N LYS A 95 12.71 5.29 5.51
CA LYS A 95 12.31 3.87 5.56
C LYS A 95 12.20 3.33 6.98
N PHE A 96 12.46 4.17 7.97
CA PHE A 96 12.36 3.76 9.36
C PHE A 96 10.90 3.38 9.70
N THR A 97 10.72 2.27 10.37
CA THR A 97 9.44 1.72 10.86
C THR A 97 8.46 1.27 9.77
N ALA A 98 8.14 2.13 8.79
CA ALA A 98 7.06 1.92 7.84
C ALA A 98 7.32 2.68 6.52
N ARG A 99 6.63 2.29 5.45
CA ARG A 99 6.53 3.10 4.25
C ARG A 99 5.55 4.24 4.49
N LYS A 100 5.85 5.42 3.96
CA LYS A 100 5.05 6.62 4.19
C LYS A 100 4.48 7.18 2.91
N PHE A 101 3.27 7.73 3.02
CA PHE A 101 2.61 8.51 1.98
C PHE A 101 2.25 9.89 2.55
N VAL A 102 2.37 10.91 1.72
CA VAL A 102 1.93 12.27 2.07
C VAL A 102 0.90 12.72 1.05
N PHE A 103 -0.33 12.92 1.52
CA PHE A 103 -1.45 13.47 0.76
C PHE A 103 -1.73 14.87 1.25
N ASP A 104 -1.41 15.85 0.43
CA ASP A 104 -1.59 17.26 0.77
C ASP A 104 -2.76 17.89 -0.01
N SER A 105 -3.07 19.15 0.32
CA SER A 105 -4.16 19.92 -0.29
C SER A 105 -5.51 19.19 -0.18
N CYS A 106 -5.72 18.49 0.92
CA CYS A 106 -6.98 17.79 1.19
C CYS A 106 -8.09 18.80 1.53
N THR A 107 -9.24 18.68 0.86
CA THR A 107 -10.38 19.58 1.07
C THR A 107 -11.13 19.28 2.37
N GLU A 108 -11.92 20.24 2.86
CA GLU A 108 -12.81 20.03 4.02
C GLU A 108 -13.79 18.86 3.82
N GLU A 109 -14.29 18.67 2.60
CA GLU A 109 -15.16 17.54 2.29
C GLU A 109 -14.42 16.20 2.43
N GLN A 110 -13.14 16.13 2.02
CA GLN A 110 -12.32 14.94 2.17
C GLN A 110 -12.02 14.63 3.63
N PHE A 111 -11.76 15.66 4.44
CA PHE A 111 -11.62 15.53 5.88
C PHE A 111 -12.94 15.14 6.58
N SER A 112 -14.08 15.64 6.14
CA SER A 112 -15.38 15.21 6.69
C SER A 112 -15.72 13.75 6.39
N LYS A 113 -15.22 13.21 5.26
CA LYS A 113 -15.41 11.82 4.82
C LYS A 113 -14.19 10.94 5.08
N GLU A 114 -13.35 11.29 6.02
CA GLU A 114 -12.02 10.73 6.33
C GLU A 114 -11.83 9.26 5.97
N LYS A 115 -12.58 8.36 6.59
CA LYS A 115 -12.40 6.90 6.39
C LYS A 115 -12.67 6.46 4.95
N SER A 116 -13.71 6.97 4.33
CA SER A 116 -14.07 6.58 2.96
C SER A 116 -13.08 7.15 1.95
N PHE A 117 -12.63 8.38 2.16
CA PHE A 117 -11.60 9.03 1.35
C PHE A 117 -10.25 8.30 1.49
N ALA A 118 -9.81 8.04 2.73
CA ALA A 118 -8.57 7.33 2.98
C ALA A 118 -8.58 5.92 2.37
N ILE A 119 -9.65 5.15 2.56
CA ILE A 119 -9.77 3.80 1.98
C ILE A 119 -9.61 3.84 0.45
N LYS A 120 -10.29 4.77 -0.22
CA LYS A 120 -10.18 4.91 -1.67
C LYS A 120 -8.74 5.23 -2.10
N ARG A 121 -8.14 6.25 -1.46
CA ARG A 121 -6.81 6.73 -1.81
C ARG A 121 -5.73 5.69 -1.54
N LEU A 122 -5.77 5.05 -0.37
CA LEU A 122 -4.79 4.06 0.05
C LEU A 122 -4.89 2.74 -0.73
N ASN A 123 -6.09 2.30 -1.10
CA ASN A 123 -6.23 1.13 -1.98
C ASN A 123 -5.59 1.37 -3.34
N TYR A 124 -5.71 2.59 -3.89
CA TYR A 124 -5.04 2.95 -5.13
C TYR A 124 -3.52 2.93 -4.98
N GLU A 125 -2.97 3.58 -3.94
CA GLU A 125 -1.52 3.69 -3.74
C GLU A 125 -0.84 2.36 -3.36
N ILE A 126 -1.53 1.49 -2.61
CA ILE A 126 -0.93 0.25 -2.08
C ILE A 126 -1.16 -0.94 -3.02
N PHE A 127 -2.33 -1.01 -3.67
CA PHE A 127 -2.75 -2.18 -4.45
C PHE A 127 -3.02 -1.86 -5.91
N GLU A 128 -2.86 -0.60 -6.34
CA GLU A 128 -3.21 -0.14 -7.70
C GLU A 128 -4.67 -0.44 -8.09
N VAL A 129 -5.56 -0.49 -7.08
CA VAL A 129 -6.98 -0.81 -7.28
C VAL A 129 -7.80 0.47 -7.27
N ASP A 130 -8.38 0.83 -8.43
CA ASP A 130 -9.42 1.84 -8.49
C ASP A 130 -10.77 1.20 -8.11
N LEU A 131 -11.24 1.51 -6.90
CA LEU A 131 -12.48 0.95 -6.36
C LEU A 131 -13.74 1.42 -7.12
N GLU A 132 -13.69 2.54 -7.82
CA GLU A 132 -14.83 3.01 -8.64
C GLU A 132 -14.91 2.22 -9.94
N VAL A 133 -13.76 1.97 -10.56
CA VAL A 133 -13.66 1.11 -11.74
C VAL A 133 -14.04 -0.33 -11.37
N ALA A 134 -13.54 -0.85 -10.25
CA ALA A 134 -13.86 -2.22 -9.82
C ALA A 134 -15.34 -2.47 -9.51
N LYS A 135 -16.08 -1.44 -9.06
CA LYS A 135 -17.56 -1.54 -8.86
C LYS A 135 -18.33 -1.61 -10.18
N ASN A 136 -17.85 -0.95 -11.23
CA ASN A 136 -18.48 -0.91 -12.54
C ASN A 136 -18.18 -2.14 -13.39
N TYR A 137 -17.04 -2.79 -13.17
CA TYR A 137 -16.67 -4.04 -13.80
C TYR A 137 -16.95 -5.21 -12.84
N GLY A 138 -18.23 -5.52 -12.61
CA GLY A 138 -18.69 -6.65 -11.81
C GLY A 138 -18.28 -8.05 -12.32
N SER A 139 -17.17 -8.15 -13.00
CA SER A 139 -16.54 -9.39 -13.45
C SER A 139 -15.05 -9.33 -13.16
N ILE A 140 -14.61 -10.32 -12.43
CA ILE A 140 -13.23 -10.74 -12.25
C ILE A 140 -12.40 -10.35 -13.48
N ILE A 141 -11.46 -9.45 -13.34
CA ILE A 141 -10.37 -9.31 -14.29
C ILE A 141 -9.66 -10.66 -14.25
N GLN A 142 -10.07 -11.58 -15.12
CA GLN A 142 -9.27 -12.75 -15.39
C GLN A 142 -7.99 -12.22 -16.05
N TYR A 143 -6.93 -12.12 -15.26
CA TYR A 143 -5.60 -12.02 -15.84
C TYR A 143 -5.49 -13.21 -16.80
N LYS A 144 -5.55 -12.97 -18.09
CA LYS A 144 -5.06 -13.93 -19.08
C LYS A 144 -3.60 -14.09 -18.73
N SER A 145 -3.30 -15.16 -17.99
CA SER A 145 -1.91 -15.53 -17.73
C SER A 145 -1.24 -15.62 -19.09
N THR A 146 -0.19 -14.84 -19.28
CA THR A 146 0.66 -15.00 -20.47
C THR A 146 1.06 -16.46 -20.57
N PRO A 147 1.28 -17.01 -21.77
CA PRO A 147 1.70 -18.42 -21.95
C PRO A 147 2.86 -18.84 -21.05
N ILE A 148 3.74 -17.89 -20.71
CA ILE A 148 4.84 -18.07 -19.77
C ILE A 148 4.34 -18.39 -18.35
N VAL A 149 3.33 -17.65 -17.83
CA VAL A 149 2.83 -17.83 -16.45
C VAL A 149 1.99 -19.11 -16.32
N SER A 150 1.25 -19.53 -17.35
CA SER A 150 0.49 -20.79 -17.31
C SER A 150 1.42 -22.02 -17.29
N ASN A 151 2.58 -21.92 -17.92
CA ASN A 151 3.58 -22.99 -17.93
C ASN A 151 4.39 -23.06 -16.62
N ILE A 152 4.50 -21.96 -15.85
CA ILE A 152 5.17 -21.91 -14.54
C ILE A 152 4.42 -22.70 -13.46
N LYS A 153 3.09 -22.89 -13.57
CA LYS A 153 2.31 -23.67 -12.60
C LYS A 153 2.76 -25.14 -12.47
N ASN A 154 3.41 -25.68 -13.48
CA ASN A 154 3.98 -27.03 -13.44
C ASN A 154 5.48 -27.06 -13.04
N TYR A 155 6.06 -25.89 -12.80
CA TYR A 155 7.50 -25.69 -12.56
C TYR A 155 8.02 -26.34 -11.26
N SER A 156 7.15 -26.58 -10.29
CA SER A 156 7.56 -27.10 -8.98
C SER A 156 7.90 -28.61 -8.99
N LYS A 157 7.57 -29.31 -10.07
CA LYS A 157 7.78 -30.78 -10.20
C LYS A 157 8.93 -31.17 -11.14
N GLU A 158 9.50 -30.19 -11.84
CA GLU A 158 10.55 -30.45 -12.84
C GLU A 158 11.96 -30.29 -12.25
N THR A 159 12.90 -31.06 -12.76
CA THR A 159 14.34 -30.90 -12.46
C THR A 159 14.87 -29.58 -13.03
N ILE A 160 16.02 -29.10 -12.54
CA ILE A 160 16.65 -27.85 -13.02
C ILE A 160 16.91 -27.89 -14.53
N GLU A 161 17.32 -29.06 -15.06
CA GLU A 161 17.57 -29.27 -16.48
C GLU A 161 16.30 -29.21 -17.32
N GLY A 162 15.21 -29.84 -16.87
CA GLY A 162 13.90 -29.75 -17.51
C GLY A 162 13.35 -28.31 -17.53
N LYS A 163 13.59 -27.53 -16.47
CA LYS A 163 13.24 -26.10 -16.39
C LYS A 163 14.00 -25.27 -17.43
N LEU A 164 15.27 -25.51 -17.61
CA LEU A 164 16.13 -24.86 -18.62
C LEU A 164 15.68 -25.13 -20.03
N GLU A 165 15.29 -26.37 -20.34
CA GLU A 165 14.78 -26.74 -21.66
C GLU A 165 13.45 -26.06 -21.98
N ILE A 166 12.52 -26.00 -21.02
CA ILE A 166 11.25 -25.30 -21.18
C ILE A 166 11.48 -23.82 -21.47
N VAL A 167 12.38 -23.16 -20.74
CA VAL A 167 12.69 -21.73 -20.96
C VAL A 167 13.33 -21.51 -22.33
N LYS A 168 14.27 -22.35 -22.75
CA LYS A 168 14.89 -22.27 -24.09
C LYS A 168 13.86 -22.42 -25.21
N LYS A 169 12.93 -23.35 -25.07
CA LYS A 169 11.87 -23.56 -26.06
C LYS A 169 10.94 -22.36 -26.17
N LEU A 170 10.54 -21.78 -25.03
CA LEU A 170 9.68 -20.59 -24.99
C LEU A 170 10.35 -19.34 -25.58
N LEU A 171 11.66 -19.18 -25.40
CA LEU A 171 12.43 -18.08 -26.00
C LEU A 171 12.52 -18.24 -27.53
N LEU A 172 12.77 -19.44 -28.02
CA LEU A 172 12.83 -19.72 -29.46
C LEU A 172 11.48 -19.55 -30.17
N GLU A 173 10.37 -19.90 -29.52
CA GLU A 173 9.00 -19.69 -30.05
C GLU A 173 8.64 -18.21 -30.14
N ASN A 174 9.11 -17.36 -29.22
CA ASN A 174 8.89 -15.90 -29.28
C ASN A 174 9.69 -15.24 -30.41
N ASP A 175 10.96 -15.62 -30.62
CA ASP A 175 11.81 -15.09 -31.71
C ASP A 175 11.25 -15.43 -33.11
N THR A 176 10.55 -16.54 -33.24
CA THR A 176 9.92 -16.93 -34.53
C THR A 176 8.60 -16.22 -34.81
N ASN A 177 7.92 -15.68 -33.79
CA ASN A 177 6.70 -14.91 -33.95
C ASN A 177 6.95 -13.44 -34.28
N GLU A 178 8.01 -12.83 -33.75
CA GLU A 178 8.37 -11.44 -34.09
C GLU A 178 8.86 -11.29 -35.54
N ASN A 179 9.39 -12.34 -36.16
CA ASN A 179 9.84 -12.35 -37.55
C ASN A 179 8.71 -12.63 -38.58
N LYS A 180 7.46 -12.83 -38.14
CA LYS A 180 6.32 -13.05 -39.02
C LYS A 180 5.38 -11.83 -39.16
N GLU A 181 5.61 -10.77 -38.37
CA GLU A 181 4.86 -9.52 -38.42
C GLU A 181 5.66 -8.35 -39.06
N SER A 182 6.72 -8.64 -39.79
CA SER A 182 7.50 -7.64 -40.56
C SER A 182 7.28 -7.80 -42.04
#